data_9326780d47c753bf6a73a2e11c22717d
#
_entry.id   9326780d47c753bf6a73a2e11c22717d
#
_cell.length_a   1.000
_cell.length_b   1.000
_cell.length_c   1.000
_cell.angle_alpha   90.00
_cell.angle_beta   90.00
_cell.angle_gamma   90.00
#
_symmetry.space_group_name_H-M   'P 1'
#
loop_
_entity.id
_entity.type
_entity.pdbx_description
1 polymer ?
#
loop_
_entity_poly.entity_id
_entity_poly.type
_entity_poly.pdbx_seq_one_letter_code
_entity_poly.pdbx_strand_id
1 'polypeptide(L)'
;MDGIDEWNGLKTIFALQRKVTNDKGTTTEVSFYISSLISTAEKFLDIVRKHWKIESLHWQLDVVFNEDNCRVISENGQKSLNMFRKNALSIHRNYKEQTKHKKSIKKFMLSCLLNDNSFLDVIKL
;
A
#
# COMPACT_ATOMS: atom_id res chain seq x y z
N MET A 1 21.29 -24.68 -16.73
CA MET A 1 20.01 -24.13 -16.19
C MET A 1 18.97 -25.23 -16.33
N ASP A 2 19.16 -26.28 -15.58
CA ASP A 2 18.28 -27.44 -15.58
C ASP A 2 17.10 -27.12 -14.66
N GLY A 3 15.87 -27.37 -15.09
CA GLY A 3 14.66 -27.19 -14.27
C GLY A 3 13.68 -26.09 -14.68
N ILE A 4 13.97 -25.27 -15.70
CA ILE A 4 13.01 -24.26 -16.20
C ILE A 4 11.81 -24.91 -16.89
N ASP A 5 12.00 -26.08 -17.50
CA ASP A 5 10.96 -26.82 -18.21
C ASP A 5 9.88 -27.41 -17.25
N GLU A 6 10.18 -27.49 -15.95
CA GLU A 6 9.24 -27.96 -14.93
C GLU A 6 8.19 -26.90 -14.50
N TRP A 7 8.40 -25.64 -14.86
CA TRP A 7 7.50 -24.54 -14.48
C TRP A 7 6.50 -24.26 -15.61
N ASN A 8 5.40 -24.97 -15.59
CA ASN A 8 4.35 -24.81 -16.61
C ASN A 8 3.89 -23.33 -16.68
N GLY A 9 4.03 -22.73 -17.87
CA GLY A 9 3.63 -21.36 -18.11
C GLY A 9 4.68 -20.28 -17.80
N LEU A 10 5.87 -20.63 -17.35
CA LEU A 10 6.97 -19.66 -17.18
C LEU A 10 7.46 -19.17 -18.56
N LYS A 11 7.42 -17.86 -18.80
CA LYS A 11 7.85 -17.22 -20.04
C LYS A 11 8.95 -16.19 -19.89
N THR A 12 9.03 -15.58 -18.72
CA THR A 12 10.00 -14.50 -18.46
C THR A 12 10.55 -14.57 -17.04
N ILE A 13 11.85 -14.38 -16.92
CA ILE A 13 12.53 -14.10 -15.64
C ILE A 13 13.11 -12.72 -15.76
N PHE A 14 12.90 -11.86 -14.77
CA PHE A 14 13.46 -10.52 -14.75
C PHE A 14 13.96 -10.14 -13.34
N ALA A 15 14.91 -9.22 -13.31
CA ALA A 15 15.46 -8.67 -12.08
C ALA A 15 15.06 -7.20 -11.94
N LEU A 16 14.66 -6.79 -10.74
CA LEU A 16 14.41 -5.41 -10.37
C LEU A 16 15.50 -4.94 -9.42
N GLN A 17 16.22 -3.90 -9.80
CA GLN A 17 17.19 -3.24 -8.94
C GLN A 17 16.55 -2.02 -8.29
N ARG A 18 16.52 -2.01 -6.95
CA ARG A 18 16.08 -0.88 -6.15
C ARG A 18 17.29 -0.20 -5.51
N LYS A 19 17.42 1.10 -5.75
CA LYS A 19 18.47 1.93 -5.15
C LYS A 19 17.81 2.95 -4.21
N VAL A 20 18.20 2.94 -2.95
CA VAL A 20 17.71 3.87 -1.93
C VAL A 20 18.90 4.67 -1.40
N THR A 21 18.83 5.98 -1.53
CA THR A 21 19.84 6.91 -1.00
C THR A 21 19.21 7.70 0.15
N ASN A 22 19.87 7.70 1.29
CA ASN A 22 19.52 8.46 2.48
C ASN A 22 20.78 9.10 3.07
N ASP A 23 20.64 9.86 4.17
CA ASP A 23 21.74 10.54 4.83
C ASP A 23 22.86 9.60 5.33
N LYS A 24 22.58 8.30 5.45
CA LYS A 24 23.51 7.26 5.90
C LYS A 24 24.23 6.57 4.74
N GLY A 25 23.86 6.86 3.48
CA GLY A 25 24.45 6.28 2.28
C GLY A 25 23.43 5.71 1.29
N THR A 26 23.95 4.94 0.34
CA THR A 26 23.15 4.30 -0.71
C THR A 26 23.12 2.80 -0.50
N THR A 27 21.90 2.26 -0.44
CA THR A 27 21.65 0.81 -0.39
C THR A 27 21.11 0.35 -1.72
N THR A 28 21.61 -0.76 -2.24
CA THR A 28 21.14 -1.39 -3.48
C THR A 28 20.61 -2.78 -3.16
N GLU A 29 19.42 -3.08 -3.62
CA GLU A 29 18.75 -4.37 -3.47
C GLU A 29 18.33 -4.86 -4.85
N VAL A 30 18.48 -6.16 -5.10
CA VAL A 30 18.07 -6.81 -6.34
C VAL A 30 17.07 -7.91 -6.00
N SER A 31 15.89 -7.83 -6.61
CA SER A 31 14.84 -8.83 -6.47
C SER A 31 14.58 -9.51 -7.81
N PHE A 32 14.43 -10.84 -7.80
CA PHE A 32 14.14 -11.63 -8.98
C PHE A 32 12.67 -12.00 -9.04
N TYR A 33 12.11 -11.97 -10.22
CA TYR A 33 10.70 -12.26 -10.49
C TYR A 33 10.56 -13.23 -11.65
N ILE A 34 9.52 -14.04 -11.59
CA ILE A 34 9.09 -14.93 -12.68
C ILE A 34 7.72 -14.50 -13.20
N SER A 35 7.46 -14.70 -14.47
CA SER A 35 6.20 -14.30 -15.12
C SER A 35 5.80 -15.24 -16.24
N SER A 36 4.51 -15.46 -16.37
CA SER A 36 3.89 -16.07 -17.56
C SER A 36 3.65 -15.07 -18.70
N LEU A 37 3.90 -13.77 -18.45
CA LEU A 37 3.78 -12.72 -19.45
C LEU A 37 5.13 -12.49 -20.15
N ILE A 38 5.08 -12.24 -21.47
CA ILE A 38 6.18 -11.68 -22.24
C ILE A 38 5.89 -10.19 -22.44
N SER A 39 6.76 -9.30 -21.96
CA SER A 39 6.53 -7.86 -22.07
C SER A 39 7.84 -7.08 -21.97
N THR A 40 7.77 -5.74 -22.03
CA THR A 40 8.91 -4.85 -21.88
C THR A 40 9.30 -4.65 -20.41
N ALA A 41 10.52 -4.19 -20.17
CA ALA A 41 11.02 -3.89 -18.81
C ALA A 41 10.17 -2.81 -18.12
N GLU A 42 9.71 -1.78 -18.86
CA GLU A 42 8.84 -0.73 -18.33
C GLU A 42 7.51 -1.28 -17.84
N LYS A 43 6.94 -2.24 -18.60
CA LYS A 43 5.68 -2.88 -18.23
C LYS A 43 5.82 -3.72 -16.97
N PHE A 44 6.90 -4.48 -16.84
CA PHE A 44 7.19 -5.23 -15.62
C PHE A 44 7.41 -4.31 -14.42
N LEU A 45 8.12 -3.19 -14.60
CA LEU A 45 8.30 -2.19 -13.55
C LEU A 45 6.96 -1.58 -13.09
N ASP A 46 6.06 -1.28 -14.02
CA ASP A 46 4.71 -0.76 -13.72
C ASP A 46 3.88 -1.78 -12.93
N ILE A 47 3.92 -3.06 -13.33
CA ILE A 47 3.22 -4.16 -12.64
C ILE A 47 3.74 -4.28 -11.20
N VAL A 48 5.06 -4.33 -11.00
CA VAL A 48 5.65 -4.44 -9.67
C VAL A 48 5.31 -3.23 -8.81
N ARG A 49 5.38 -2.01 -9.35
CA ARG A 49 5.00 -0.78 -8.63
C ARG A 49 3.53 -0.77 -8.21
N LYS A 50 2.63 -1.25 -9.06
CA LYS A 50 1.19 -1.37 -8.74
C LYS A 50 0.96 -2.40 -7.64
N HIS A 51 1.63 -3.52 -7.70
CA HIS A 51 1.57 -4.55 -6.66
C HIS A 51 2.01 -3.99 -5.28
N TRP A 52 3.15 -3.33 -5.21
CA TRP A 52 3.64 -2.70 -3.98
C TRP A 52 2.70 -1.60 -3.45
N LYS A 53 1.98 -0.88 -4.33
CA LYS A 53 0.96 0.09 -3.90
C LYS A 53 -0.20 -0.59 -3.16
N ILE A 54 -0.62 -1.76 -3.64
CA ILE A 54 -1.70 -2.54 -3.00
C ILE A 54 -1.23 -3.07 -1.64
N GLU A 55 -0.04 -3.62 -1.55
CA GLU A 55 0.53 -4.09 -0.28
C GLU A 55 0.71 -2.94 0.73
N SER A 56 1.18 -1.79 0.27
CA SER A 56 1.27 -0.58 1.11
C SER A 56 -0.10 -0.12 1.62
N LEU A 57 -1.17 -0.33 0.85
CA LEU A 57 -2.53 -0.04 1.28
C LEU A 57 -2.97 -1.01 2.38
N HIS A 58 -2.76 -2.31 2.19
CA HIS A 58 -3.11 -3.33 3.18
C HIS A 58 -2.34 -3.11 4.49
N TRP A 59 -1.04 -2.90 4.41
CA TRP A 59 -0.23 -2.56 5.59
C TRP A 59 -0.75 -1.33 6.33
N GLN A 60 -1.18 -0.28 5.62
CA GLN A 60 -1.74 0.90 6.28
C GLN A 60 -3.09 0.61 6.93
N LEU A 61 -3.95 -0.20 6.30
CA LEU A 61 -5.22 -0.62 6.88
C LEU A 61 -5.00 -1.41 8.17
N ASP A 62 -4.05 -2.32 8.17
CA ASP A 62 -3.70 -3.09 9.36
C ASP A 62 -3.10 -2.21 10.47
N VAL A 63 -2.06 -1.44 10.18
CA VAL A 63 -1.38 -0.60 11.19
C VAL A 63 -2.29 0.50 11.76
N VAL A 64 -3.16 1.10 10.93
CA VAL A 64 -4.03 2.20 11.37
C VAL A 64 -5.30 1.69 12.05
N PHE A 65 -5.94 0.68 11.45
CA PHE A 65 -7.26 0.20 11.88
C PHE A 65 -7.23 -1.18 12.57
N ASN A 66 -6.04 -1.80 12.67
CA ASN A 66 -5.87 -3.14 13.26
C ASN A 66 -6.82 -4.17 12.61
N GLU A 67 -6.83 -4.20 11.27
CA GLU A 67 -7.80 -4.95 10.47
C GLU A 67 -7.70 -6.45 10.72
N ASP A 68 -6.49 -6.99 10.86
CA ASP A 68 -6.22 -8.41 11.08
C ASP A 68 -6.77 -8.92 12.43
N ASN A 69 -6.95 -8.05 13.41
CA ASN A 69 -7.56 -8.38 14.70
C ASN A 69 -9.08 -8.16 14.74
N CYS A 70 -9.71 -7.89 13.61
CA CYS A 70 -11.14 -7.66 13.53
C CYS A 70 -11.94 -8.95 13.80
N ARG A 71 -12.75 -8.97 14.86
CA ARG A 71 -13.55 -10.13 15.29
C ARG A 71 -15.00 -10.11 14.79
N VAL A 72 -15.33 -9.27 13.82
CA VAL A 72 -16.68 -9.24 13.23
C VAL A 72 -16.89 -10.50 12.40
N ILE A 73 -17.85 -11.35 12.81
CA ILE A 73 -18.10 -12.66 12.18
C ILE A 73 -19.02 -12.51 10.96
N SER A 74 -19.94 -11.54 10.96
CA SER A 74 -20.87 -11.32 9.85
C SER A 74 -20.14 -10.89 8.58
N GLU A 75 -20.31 -11.62 7.49
CA GLU A 75 -19.70 -11.30 6.18
C GLU A 75 -20.07 -9.89 5.70
N ASN A 76 -21.35 -9.50 5.82
CA ASN A 76 -21.79 -8.15 5.47
C ASN A 76 -21.19 -7.09 6.40
N GLY A 77 -21.04 -7.39 7.68
CA GLY A 77 -20.37 -6.54 8.65
C GLY A 77 -18.90 -6.31 8.32
N GLN A 78 -18.18 -7.38 7.95
CA GLN A 78 -16.78 -7.28 7.52
C GLN A 78 -16.64 -6.43 6.25
N LYS A 79 -17.48 -6.66 5.23
CA LYS A 79 -17.48 -5.89 3.97
C LYS A 79 -17.75 -4.40 4.23
N SER A 80 -18.75 -4.09 5.04
CA SER A 80 -19.11 -2.71 5.39
C SER A 80 -17.97 -2.02 6.14
N LEU A 81 -17.41 -2.69 7.14
CA LEU A 81 -16.31 -2.14 7.94
C LEU A 81 -15.04 -1.91 7.10
N ASN A 82 -14.72 -2.83 6.19
CA ASN A 82 -13.59 -2.68 5.25
C ASN A 82 -13.80 -1.47 4.33
N MET A 83 -15.04 -1.27 3.82
CA MET A 83 -15.38 -0.12 3.01
C MET A 83 -15.21 1.20 3.79
N PHE A 84 -15.70 1.27 5.04
CA PHE A 84 -15.52 2.45 5.89
C PHE A 84 -14.06 2.75 6.18
N ARG A 85 -13.25 1.75 6.49
CA ARG A 85 -11.80 1.90 6.72
C ARG A 85 -11.08 2.45 5.49
N LYS A 86 -11.37 1.90 4.29
CA LYS A 86 -10.79 2.37 3.02
C LYS A 86 -11.18 3.81 2.71
N ASN A 87 -12.45 4.17 2.92
CA ASN A 87 -12.93 5.54 2.74
C ASN A 87 -12.26 6.52 3.71
N ALA A 88 -12.20 6.18 4.99
CA ALA A 88 -11.52 6.99 6.00
C ALA A 88 -10.03 7.19 5.66
N LEU A 89 -9.34 6.13 5.24
CA LEU A 89 -7.95 6.22 4.82
C LEU A 89 -7.78 7.11 3.58
N SER A 90 -8.68 7.00 2.61
CA SER A 90 -8.66 7.82 1.39
C SER A 90 -8.86 9.31 1.71
N ILE A 91 -9.84 9.65 2.55
CA ILE A 91 -10.11 11.01 3.00
C ILE A 91 -8.86 11.60 3.68
N HIS A 92 -8.26 10.86 4.61
CA HIS A 92 -7.05 11.32 5.30
C HIS A 92 -5.85 11.49 4.38
N ARG A 93 -5.68 10.63 3.37
CA ARG A 93 -4.62 10.76 2.37
C ARG A 93 -4.81 12.03 1.54
N ASN A 94 -6.03 12.25 1.03
CA ASN A 94 -6.35 13.45 0.26
C ASN A 94 -6.10 14.73 1.06
N TYR A 95 -6.57 14.76 2.31
CA TYR A 95 -6.31 15.89 3.21
C TYR A 95 -4.81 16.14 3.41
N LYS A 96 -4.05 15.06 3.64
CA LYS A 96 -2.61 15.15 3.84
C LYS A 96 -1.87 15.67 2.60
N GLU A 97 -2.28 15.26 1.41
CA GLU A 97 -1.70 15.73 0.14
C GLU A 97 -1.99 17.21 -0.09
N GLN A 98 -3.23 17.66 0.13
CA GLN A 98 -3.65 19.05 -0.09
C GLN A 98 -3.04 20.01 0.92
N THR A 99 -2.98 19.62 2.19
CA THR A 99 -2.48 20.50 3.28
C THR A 99 -1.00 20.33 3.57
N LYS A 100 -0.31 19.37 2.91
CA LYS A 100 1.09 18.99 3.17
C LYS A 100 1.34 18.64 4.65
N HIS A 101 0.33 18.12 5.33
CA HIS A 101 0.35 17.84 6.74
C HIS A 101 1.40 16.78 7.12
N LYS A 102 2.26 17.06 8.10
CA LYS A 102 3.43 16.22 8.46
C LYS A 102 3.12 15.07 9.43
N LYS A 103 1.99 15.10 10.16
CA LYS A 103 1.66 14.04 11.13
C LYS A 103 1.40 12.71 10.42
N SER A 104 1.68 11.60 11.10
CA SER A 104 1.26 10.27 10.60
C SER A 104 -0.27 10.18 10.59
N ILE A 105 -0.83 9.31 9.71
CA ILE A 105 -2.28 9.11 9.59
C ILE A 105 -2.91 8.78 10.95
N LYS A 106 -2.32 7.86 11.71
CA LYS A 106 -2.81 7.46 13.03
C LYS A 106 -2.86 8.64 14.03
N LYS A 107 -1.82 9.46 14.09
CA LYS A 107 -1.78 10.66 14.95
C LYS A 107 -2.79 11.72 14.51
N PHE A 108 -3.01 11.84 13.20
CA PHE A 108 -3.97 12.78 12.66
C PHE A 108 -5.40 12.33 12.95
N MET A 109 -5.73 11.06 12.75
CA MET A 109 -7.04 10.50 13.11
C MET A 109 -7.34 10.70 14.59
N LEU A 110 -6.36 10.47 15.47
CA LEU A 110 -6.51 10.73 16.90
C LEU A 110 -6.79 12.23 17.17
N SER A 111 -6.13 13.15 16.47
CA SER A 111 -6.43 14.58 16.62
C SER A 111 -7.84 14.94 16.15
N CYS A 112 -8.38 14.29 15.13
CA CYS A 112 -9.78 14.48 14.70
C CYS A 112 -10.78 13.95 15.73
N LEU A 113 -10.46 12.87 16.45
CA LEU A 113 -11.30 12.34 17.53
C LEU A 113 -11.32 13.23 18.77
N LEU A 114 -10.22 13.98 19.02
CA LEU A 114 -10.07 14.83 20.21
C LEU A 114 -10.44 16.29 19.96
N ASN A 115 -10.63 16.69 18.70
CA ASN A 115 -10.89 18.09 18.34
C ASN A 115 -11.80 18.21 17.14
N ASP A 116 -13.01 18.71 17.38
CA ASP A 116 -14.07 18.87 16.38
C ASP A 116 -13.64 19.77 15.20
N ASN A 117 -12.85 20.81 15.45
CA ASN A 117 -12.35 21.66 14.37
C ASN A 117 -11.44 20.90 13.40
N SER A 118 -10.57 20.04 13.91
CA SER A 118 -9.71 19.18 13.06
C SER A 118 -10.55 18.20 12.24
N PHE A 119 -11.65 17.71 12.77
CA PHE A 119 -12.60 16.84 12.07
C PHE A 119 -13.35 17.60 10.98
N LEU A 120 -13.85 18.81 11.30
CA LEU A 120 -14.57 19.66 10.34
C LEU A 120 -13.70 20.10 9.17
N ASP A 121 -12.42 20.40 9.41
CA ASP A 121 -11.44 20.75 8.37
C ASP A 121 -11.23 19.64 7.35
N VAL A 122 -11.34 18.38 7.76
CA VAL A 122 -11.23 17.21 6.89
C VAL A 122 -12.46 17.01 6.01
N ILE A 123 -13.66 17.32 6.53
CA ILE A 123 -14.92 17.10 5.83
C ILE A 123 -15.25 18.25 4.86
N LYS A 124 -14.74 19.45 5.10
CA LYS A 124 -14.98 20.63 4.26
C LYS A 124 -14.16 20.66 2.96
N LEU A 125 -13.25 19.71 2.79
CA LEU A 125 -12.46 19.51 1.57
C LEU A 125 -13.22 18.67 0.56
#